data_bbb235af083020ca8907b0b254f01453
#
_entry.id   bbb235af083020ca8907b0b254f01453
#
_cell.length_a   1.000
_cell.length_b   1.000
_cell.length_c   1.000
_cell.angle_alpha   90.00
_cell.angle_beta   90.00
_cell.angle_gamma   90.00
#
_symmetry.space_group_name_H-M   'P 1'
#
loop_
_entity.id
_entity.type
_entity.pdbx_description
1 polymer ?
#
loop_
_entity_poly.entity_id
_entity_poly.type
_entity_poly.pdbx_seq_one_letter_code
_entity_poly.pdbx_strand_id
1 'polypeptide(L)'
;MIRTSHAIALAVAIGSAVPATAQDVVNFGVQPSTQPILIAHGAGYLKEIEEKHKIKIVLRSFSYGAPENQALAAGELQIASAGMGPAVLAAARLPATLVAIDILDQTAILVPKDSKISSVSELKGAKIAYPGEGSQQYPLLIKALADAKLDVKDVQLFKTDGSQVATLLANKSVDAGITWDPHVSRALADGIGRVLVNSAEIMPIKNGHYVGDGTYVRDDFMKAHPEIVQDLVSVQVKAIDLILKDPERAIDIWTKENGFPRPVIEYAVKQKISVFDRNIVPSKDTIDAYTAFLKKAG
;
A
#
# COMPACT_ATOMS: atom_id res chain seq x y z
N MET A 1 66.00 60.49 -10.93
CA MET A 1 65.28 59.57 -9.98
C MET A 1 64.19 58.87 -10.78
N ILE A 2 64.43 57.64 -11.14
CA ILE A 2 63.48 56.86 -11.94
C ILE A 2 62.79 55.92 -10.97
N ARG A 3 61.45 56.04 -10.83
CA ARG A 3 60.64 55.11 -10.01
C ARG A 3 60.09 54.01 -10.92
N THR A 4 60.54 52.79 -10.74
CA THR A 4 60.02 51.58 -11.36
C THR A 4 58.81 51.07 -10.61
N SER A 5 57.61 51.10 -11.22
CA SER A 5 56.38 50.50 -10.66
C SER A 5 56.31 49.05 -11.09
N HIS A 6 56.28 48.12 -10.10
CA HIS A 6 56.03 46.68 -10.36
C HIS A 6 54.52 46.44 -10.32
N ALA A 7 53.96 46.04 -11.46
CA ALA A 7 52.57 45.54 -11.54
C ALA A 7 52.54 44.06 -11.17
N ILE A 8 51.84 43.73 -10.08
CA ILE A 8 51.56 42.34 -9.72
C ILE A 8 50.29 41.91 -10.43
N ALA A 9 50.42 40.99 -11.37
CA ALA A 9 49.28 40.36 -12.06
C ALA A 9 48.66 39.29 -11.14
N LEU A 10 47.45 39.54 -10.65
CA LEU A 10 46.65 38.57 -9.88
C LEU A 10 45.95 37.61 -10.87
N ALA A 11 46.41 36.37 -11.01
CA ALA A 11 45.76 35.36 -11.80
C ALA A 11 44.54 34.81 -11.02
N VAL A 12 43.34 35.22 -11.42
CA VAL A 12 42.09 34.66 -10.93
C VAL A 12 41.87 33.31 -11.59
N ALA A 13 42.08 32.22 -10.88
CA ALA A 13 41.69 30.88 -11.31
C ALA A 13 40.14 30.78 -11.29
N ILE A 14 39.52 30.88 -12.47
CA ILE A 14 38.09 30.57 -12.64
C ILE A 14 37.96 29.05 -12.57
N GLY A 15 37.68 28.53 -11.39
CA GLY A 15 37.28 27.13 -11.20
C GLY A 15 35.94 26.91 -11.90
N SER A 16 35.93 26.13 -12.99
CA SER A 16 34.70 25.68 -13.66
C SER A 16 33.94 24.78 -12.67
N ALA A 17 32.94 25.35 -11.98
CA ALA A 17 31.97 24.56 -11.25
C ALA A 17 31.21 23.70 -12.26
N VAL A 18 31.49 22.39 -12.30
CA VAL A 18 30.67 21.42 -13.03
C VAL A 18 29.27 21.50 -12.40
N PRO A 19 28.21 21.82 -13.16
CA PRO A 19 26.87 21.81 -12.60
C PRO A 19 26.61 20.38 -12.10
N ALA A 20 26.28 20.23 -10.83
CA ALA A 20 25.77 18.99 -10.31
C ALA A 20 24.51 18.68 -11.13
N THR A 21 24.56 17.64 -11.95
CA THR A 21 23.38 17.14 -12.67
C THR A 21 22.34 16.78 -11.61
N ALA A 22 21.18 17.44 -11.65
CA ALA A 22 20.08 17.09 -10.78
C ALA A 22 19.80 15.59 -10.98
N GLN A 23 19.87 14.83 -9.89
CA GLN A 23 19.59 13.41 -9.92
C GLN A 23 18.11 13.22 -10.26
N ASP A 24 17.80 12.37 -11.24
CA ASP A 24 16.41 12.08 -11.61
C ASP A 24 15.66 11.48 -10.42
N VAL A 25 14.47 12.02 -10.13
CA VAL A 25 13.66 11.59 -9.00
C VAL A 25 12.56 10.66 -9.48
N VAL A 26 12.49 9.47 -8.89
CA VAL A 26 11.41 8.50 -9.07
C VAL A 26 10.52 8.55 -7.82
N ASN A 27 9.30 9.06 -7.98
CA ASN A 27 8.31 9.09 -6.92
C ASN A 27 7.52 7.78 -6.90
N PHE A 28 7.53 7.11 -5.77
CA PHE A 28 6.82 5.85 -5.53
C PHE A 28 5.73 6.07 -4.50
N GLY A 29 4.46 5.92 -4.88
CA GLY A 29 3.30 6.02 -3.99
C GLY A 29 3.21 4.79 -3.08
N VAL A 30 2.95 5.02 -1.80
CA VAL A 30 2.79 3.98 -0.78
C VAL A 30 1.64 4.32 0.17
N GLN A 31 1.15 3.33 0.90
CA GLN A 31 0.15 3.50 1.93
C GLN A 31 0.71 3.06 3.30
N PRO A 32 0.17 3.55 4.43
CA PRO A 32 0.49 3.03 5.75
C PRO A 32 -0.06 1.60 5.89
N SER A 33 0.71 0.62 5.43
CA SER A 33 0.38 -0.78 5.29
C SER A 33 1.62 -1.66 5.50
N THR A 34 1.45 -2.97 5.46
CA THR A 34 2.55 -3.96 5.50
C THR A 34 3.21 -4.18 4.14
N GLN A 35 3.30 -3.14 3.30
CA GLN A 35 3.87 -3.23 1.96
C GLN A 35 5.36 -3.65 1.98
N PRO A 36 5.77 -4.62 1.14
CA PRO A 36 7.17 -5.06 1.05
C PRO A 36 8.14 -3.95 0.63
N ILE A 37 7.68 -2.95 -0.13
CA ILE A 37 8.53 -1.81 -0.53
C ILE A 37 9.02 -0.99 0.69
N LEU A 38 8.26 -0.93 1.78
CA LEU A 38 8.68 -0.28 3.02
C LEU A 38 9.81 -1.07 3.69
N ILE A 39 9.76 -2.40 3.63
CA ILE A 39 10.88 -3.26 4.06
C ILE A 39 12.10 -3.03 3.17
N ALA A 40 11.92 -2.97 1.85
CA ALA A 40 13.02 -2.71 0.91
C ALA A 40 13.68 -1.35 1.19
N HIS A 41 12.90 -0.32 1.53
CA HIS A 41 13.40 1.00 1.91
C HIS A 41 14.19 0.93 3.22
N GLY A 42 13.60 0.46 4.31
CA GLY A 42 14.23 0.42 5.61
C GLY A 42 15.41 -0.55 5.73
N ALA A 43 15.44 -1.61 4.89
CA ALA A 43 16.58 -2.51 4.77
C ALA A 43 17.73 -1.96 3.90
N GLY A 44 17.52 -0.81 3.25
CA GLY A 44 18.51 -0.17 2.38
C GLY A 44 18.58 -0.73 0.96
N TYR A 45 17.66 -1.62 0.54
CA TYR A 45 17.69 -2.22 -0.79
C TYR A 45 17.41 -1.22 -1.91
N LEU A 46 16.64 -0.15 -1.63
CA LEU A 46 16.39 0.92 -2.61
C LEU A 46 17.66 1.72 -2.93
N LYS A 47 18.60 1.84 -1.98
CA LYS A 47 19.89 2.51 -2.21
C LYS A 47 20.72 1.80 -3.26
N GLU A 48 20.67 0.46 -3.33
CA GLU A 48 21.36 -0.31 -4.37
C GLU A 48 20.87 0.08 -5.77
N ILE A 49 19.55 0.36 -5.92
CA ILE A 49 18.93 0.81 -7.17
C ILE A 49 19.30 2.28 -7.46
N GLU A 50 19.22 3.15 -6.43
CA GLU A 50 19.58 4.56 -6.55
C GLU A 50 21.04 4.73 -7.07
N GLU A 51 21.98 3.97 -6.50
CA GLU A 51 23.39 4.00 -6.88
C GLU A 51 23.62 3.45 -8.29
N LYS A 52 22.98 2.31 -8.61
CA LYS A 52 23.10 1.65 -9.92
C LYS A 52 22.60 2.53 -11.06
N HIS A 53 21.46 3.18 -10.89
CA HIS A 53 20.78 3.95 -11.94
C HIS A 53 20.99 5.46 -11.82
N LYS A 54 21.73 5.93 -10.80
CA LYS A 54 21.98 7.36 -10.51
C LYS A 54 20.71 8.17 -10.36
N ILE A 55 19.70 7.60 -9.73
CA ILE A 55 18.40 8.20 -9.46
C ILE A 55 18.20 8.40 -7.96
N LYS A 56 17.14 9.13 -7.59
CA LYS A 56 16.63 9.20 -6.22
C LYS A 56 15.22 8.61 -6.16
N ILE A 57 14.97 7.65 -5.28
CA ILE A 57 13.64 7.09 -5.04
C ILE A 57 13.04 7.79 -3.81
N VAL A 58 11.84 8.35 -3.98
CA VAL A 58 11.11 9.05 -2.92
C VAL A 58 9.78 8.35 -2.68
N LEU A 59 9.60 7.78 -1.50
CA LEU A 59 8.31 7.21 -1.10
C LEU A 59 7.34 8.34 -0.71
N ARG A 60 6.17 8.38 -1.37
CA ARG A 60 5.10 9.35 -1.15
C ARG A 60 3.91 8.64 -0.51
N SER A 61 3.56 9.02 0.71
CA SER A 61 2.48 8.37 1.45
C SER A 61 1.10 8.94 1.10
N PHE A 62 0.13 8.04 0.89
CA PHE A 62 -1.28 8.34 0.63
C PHE A 62 -2.16 7.57 1.61
N SER A 63 -3.30 8.17 1.98
CA SER A 63 -4.23 7.54 2.94
C SER A 63 -4.95 6.31 2.37
N TYR A 64 -5.19 6.25 1.05
CA TYR A 64 -5.76 5.11 0.32
C TYR A 64 -5.56 5.28 -1.20
N GLY A 65 -6.01 4.32 -2.02
CA GLY A 65 -5.64 4.24 -3.43
C GLY A 65 -6.22 5.32 -4.35
N ALA A 66 -7.38 5.94 -4.06
CA ALA A 66 -7.95 6.92 -4.99
C ALA A 66 -7.10 8.19 -5.13
N PRO A 67 -6.65 8.88 -4.06
CA PRO A 67 -5.73 10.02 -4.20
C PRO A 67 -4.37 9.62 -4.79
N GLU A 68 -3.91 8.40 -4.54
CA GLU A 68 -2.69 7.86 -5.14
C GLU A 68 -2.82 7.71 -6.67
N ASN A 69 -3.96 7.18 -7.16
CA ASN A 69 -4.26 7.11 -8.58
C ASN A 69 -4.39 8.49 -9.23
N GLN A 70 -4.91 9.50 -8.52
CA GLN A 70 -4.96 10.88 -8.99
C GLN A 70 -3.54 11.44 -9.19
N ALA A 71 -2.65 11.22 -8.22
CA ALA A 71 -1.24 11.65 -8.32
C ALA A 71 -0.51 10.92 -9.46
N LEU A 72 -0.77 9.61 -9.67
CA LEU A 72 -0.23 8.86 -10.80
C LEU A 72 -0.72 9.42 -12.14
N ALA A 73 -2.02 9.70 -12.27
CA ALA A 73 -2.62 10.29 -13.47
C ALA A 73 -2.08 11.70 -13.76
N ALA A 74 -1.80 12.48 -12.72
CA ALA A 74 -1.19 13.81 -12.84
C ALA A 74 0.32 13.77 -13.20
N GLY A 75 0.95 12.58 -13.20
CA GLY A 75 2.39 12.44 -13.45
C GLY A 75 3.28 12.74 -12.25
N GLU A 76 2.70 12.95 -11.08
CA GLU A 76 3.43 13.17 -9.83
C GLU A 76 4.09 11.90 -9.29
N LEU A 77 3.55 10.73 -9.65
CA LEU A 77 4.11 9.42 -9.37
C LEU A 77 4.49 8.70 -10.67
N GLN A 78 5.57 7.95 -10.62
CA GLN A 78 5.98 7.01 -11.67
C GLN A 78 5.47 5.60 -11.36
N ILE A 79 5.42 5.25 -10.08
CA ILE A 79 5.08 3.93 -9.56
C ILE A 79 4.17 4.11 -8.34
N ALA A 80 3.30 3.15 -8.09
CA ALA A 80 2.46 3.13 -6.91
C ALA A 80 2.24 1.70 -6.42
N SER A 81 2.04 1.52 -5.11
CA SER A 81 1.62 0.28 -4.48
C SER A 81 0.39 0.55 -3.63
N ALA A 82 -0.74 0.01 -4.04
CA ALA A 82 -2.02 0.24 -3.40
C ALA A 82 -2.85 -1.05 -3.33
N GLY A 83 -3.93 -1.00 -2.55
CA GLY A 83 -4.91 -2.07 -2.57
C GLY A 83 -5.28 -2.49 -3.98
N MET A 84 -5.51 -3.79 -4.21
CA MET A 84 -5.69 -4.36 -5.54
C MET A 84 -6.82 -3.72 -6.35
N GLY A 85 -7.90 -3.24 -5.69
CA GLY A 85 -8.99 -2.51 -6.36
C GLY A 85 -8.50 -1.26 -7.09
N PRO A 86 -7.90 -0.29 -6.40
CA PRO A 86 -7.25 0.87 -7.01
C PRO A 86 -6.20 0.50 -8.07
N ALA A 87 -5.37 -0.52 -7.84
CA ALA A 87 -4.34 -0.96 -8.79
C ALA A 87 -4.94 -1.45 -10.12
N VAL A 88 -5.99 -2.29 -10.06
CA VAL A 88 -6.70 -2.78 -11.27
C VAL A 88 -7.45 -1.64 -11.96
N LEU A 89 -8.05 -0.71 -11.21
CA LEU A 89 -8.70 0.46 -11.79
C LEU A 89 -7.70 1.38 -12.49
N ALA A 90 -6.51 1.57 -11.94
CA ALA A 90 -5.43 2.30 -12.60
C ALA A 90 -5.02 1.62 -13.90
N ALA A 91 -4.75 0.32 -13.89
CA ALA A 91 -4.40 -0.43 -15.10
C ALA A 91 -5.52 -0.46 -16.16
N ALA A 92 -6.79 -0.34 -15.76
CA ALA A 92 -7.91 -0.32 -16.67
C ALA A 92 -8.26 1.05 -17.26
N ARG A 93 -7.90 2.15 -16.59
CA ARG A 93 -8.35 3.51 -16.91
C ARG A 93 -7.23 4.52 -17.17
N LEU A 94 -6.02 4.22 -16.74
CA LEU A 94 -4.84 5.07 -16.88
C LEU A 94 -3.80 4.34 -17.75
N PRO A 95 -2.84 5.04 -18.35
CA PRO A 95 -1.69 4.42 -18.99
C PRO A 95 -0.72 3.86 -17.93
N ALA A 96 -1.14 2.76 -17.30
CA ALA A 96 -0.42 2.10 -16.22
C ALA A 96 -0.57 0.58 -16.30
N THR A 97 0.48 -0.13 -15.93
CA THR A 97 0.55 -1.59 -15.94
C THR A 97 0.77 -2.12 -14.53
N LEU A 98 -0.03 -3.12 -14.11
CA LEU A 98 0.17 -3.87 -12.87
C LEU A 98 1.37 -4.81 -13.05
N VAL A 99 2.40 -4.65 -12.21
CA VAL A 99 3.66 -5.40 -12.32
C VAL A 99 3.88 -6.41 -11.19
N ALA A 100 3.19 -6.24 -10.04
CA ALA A 100 3.30 -7.18 -8.94
C ALA A 100 1.99 -7.27 -8.14
N ILE A 101 1.77 -8.42 -7.49
CA ILE A 101 0.81 -8.64 -6.39
C ILE A 101 1.65 -8.95 -5.17
N ASP A 102 1.77 -8.01 -4.26
CA ASP A 102 2.80 -8.01 -3.22
C ASP A 102 2.28 -8.34 -1.82
N ILE A 103 0.96 -8.22 -1.57
CA ILE A 103 0.31 -8.68 -0.33
C ILE A 103 -0.93 -9.50 -0.68
N LEU A 104 -1.12 -10.58 0.06
CA LEU A 104 -2.35 -11.36 0.10
C LEU A 104 -3.11 -11.05 1.40
N ASP A 105 -4.44 -11.12 1.36
CA ASP A 105 -5.35 -10.84 2.48
C ASP A 105 -5.29 -9.40 3.00
N GLN A 106 -4.89 -9.17 4.22
CA GLN A 106 -4.74 -7.91 4.96
C GLN A 106 -6.04 -7.14 5.32
N THR A 107 -7.20 -7.48 4.77
CA THR A 107 -8.46 -6.75 5.00
C THR A 107 -9.46 -7.59 5.81
N ALA A 108 -10.17 -6.93 6.73
CA ALA A 108 -11.24 -7.58 7.50
C ALA A 108 -12.39 -6.60 7.81
N ILE A 109 -13.60 -7.15 7.93
CA ILE A 109 -14.72 -6.49 8.61
C ILE A 109 -14.61 -6.79 10.09
N LEU A 110 -14.56 -5.74 10.90
CA LEU A 110 -14.43 -5.77 12.33
C LEU A 110 -15.73 -5.32 13.00
N VAL A 111 -16.01 -5.88 14.16
CA VAL A 111 -17.05 -5.42 15.08
C VAL A 111 -16.43 -5.18 16.47
N PRO A 112 -17.04 -4.38 17.36
CA PRO A 112 -16.59 -4.25 18.75
C PRO A 112 -16.40 -5.63 19.40
N LYS A 113 -15.42 -5.76 20.30
CA LYS A 113 -15.10 -7.04 20.95
C LYS A 113 -16.31 -7.64 21.68
N ASP A 114 -17.13 -6.79 22.29
CA ASP A 114 -18.33 -7.14 23.05
C ASP A 114 -19.63 -7.16 22.20
N SER A 115 -19.52 -6.95 20.89
CA SER A 115 -20.64 -6.95 19.95
C SER A 115 -21.34 -8.32 19.93
N LYS A 116 -22.67 -8.30 19.84
CA LYS A 116 -23.47 -9.51 19.64
C LYS A 116 -23.57 -9.92 18.16
N ILE A 117 -23.18 -9.05 17.24
CA ILE A 117 -23.18 -9.33 15.78
C ILE A 117 -22.17 -10.44 15.51
N SER A 118 -22.61 -11.60 15.08
CA SER A 118 -21.81 -12.81 14.85
C SER A 118 -21.68 -13.20 13.39
N SER A 119 -22.47 -12.57 12.50
CA SER A 119 -22.48 -12.81 11.07
C SER A 119 -22.75 -11.52 10.29
N VAL A 120 -22.36 -11.51 9.00
CA VAL A 120 -22.60 -10.36 8.11
C VAL A 120 -24.09 -10.10 7.92
N SER A 121 -24.94 -11.13 7.96
CA SER A 121 -26.40 -10.98 7.84
C SER A 121 -27.03 -10.18 8.99
N GLU A 122 -26.37 -10.12 10.14
CA GLU A 122 -26.82 -9.32 11.31
C GLU A 122 -26.41 -7.85 11.23
N LEU A 123 -25.71 -7.45 10.16
CA LEU A 123 -25.37 -6.04 9.90
C LEU A 123 -26.55 -5.21 9.37
N LYS A 124 -27.74 -5.80 9.18
CA LYS A 124 -28.92 -5.03 8.73
C LYS A 124 -29.21 -3.89 9.71
N GLY A 125 -29.30 -2.66 9.17
CA GLY A 125 -29.47 -1.43 9.97
C GLY A 125 -28.20 -0.90 10.62
N ALA A 126 -27.11 -1.66 10.61
CA ALA A 126 -25.86 -1.29 11.26
C ALA A 126 -25.17 -0.10 10.57
N LYS A 127 -24.47 0.71 11.37
CA LYS A 127 -23.59 1.76 10.91
C LYS A 127 -22.19 1.21 10.71
N ILE A 128 -21.68 1.26 9.47
CA ILE A 128 -20.43 0.63 9.07
C ILE A 128 -19.42 1.68 8.59
N ALA A 129 -18.27 1.77 9.27
CA ALA A 129 -17.16 2.60 8.86
C ALA A 129 -16.41 1.98 7.67
N TYR A 130 -16.06 2.79 6.66
CA TYR A 130 -15.32 2.35 5.48
C TYR A 130 -14.49 3.50 4.87
N PRO A 131 -13.38 3.22 4.14
CA PRO A 131 -12.49 4.27 3.63
C PRO A 131 -13.03 5.08 2.44
N GLY A 132 -14.12 4.63 1.82
CA GLY A 132 -14.70 5.27 0.64
C GLY A 132 -14.71 4.36 -0.58
N GLU A 133 -15.43 4.79 -1.63
CA GLU A 133 -15.73 4.02 -2.84
C GLU A 133 -14.46 3.73 -3.68
N GLY A 134 -13.46 4.60 -3.61
CA GLY A 134 -12.18 4.42 -4.31
C GLY A 134 -11.16 3.58 -3.53
N SER A 135 -11.57 2.86 -2.49
CA SER A 135 -10.74 1.95 -1.72
C SER A 135 -10.95 0.49 -2.15
N GLN A 136 -10.01 -0.38 -1.83
CA GLN A 136 -10.17 -1.83 -1.97
C GLN A 136 -11.28 -2.38 -1.05
N GLN A 137 -11.49 -1.76 0.10
CA GLN A 137 -12.43 -2.21 1.13
C GLN A 137 -13.88 -2.09 0.69
N TYR A 138 -14.21 -1.09 -0.13
CA TYR A 138 -15.58 -0.86 -0.56
C TYR A 138 -16.17 -2.05 -1.35
N PRO A 139 -15.55 -2.51 -2.46
CA PRO A 139 -16.09 -3.65 -3.19
C PRO A 139 -16.13 -4.94 -2.37
N LEU A 140 -15.20 -5.15 -1.43
CA LEU A 140 -15.24 -6.28 -0.52
C LEU A 140 -16.45 -6.20 0.44
N LEU A 141 -16.73 -5.02 0.98
CA LEU A 141 -17.91 -4.79 1.82
C LEU A 141 -19.20 -5.07 1.05
N ILE A 142 -19.31 -4.54 -0.19
CA ILE A 142 -20.47 -4.78 -1.05
C ILE A 142 -20.67 -6.27 -1.30
N LYS A 143 -19.59 -6.99 -1.61
CA LYS A 143 -19.67 -8.45 -1.81
C LYS A 143 -20.09 -9.18 -0.54
N ALA A 144 -19.50 -8.87 0.60
CA ALA A 144 -19.85 -9.50 1.87
C ALA A 144 -21.34 -9.31 2.21
N LEU A 145 -21.85 -8.09 2.02
CA LEU A 145 -23.29 -7.79 2.20
C LEU A 145 -24.14 -8.60 1.22
N ALA A 146 -23.80 -8.62 -0.08
CA ALA A 146 -24.54 -9.34 -1.09
C ALA A 146 -24.58 -10.86 -0.85
N ASP A 147 -23.46 -11.45 -0.44
CA ASP A 147 -23.39 -12.87 -0.07
C ASP A 147 -24.30 -13.20 1.14
N ALA A 148 -24.44 -12.24 2.05
CA ALA A 148 -25.36 -12.30 3.20
C ALA A 148 -26.82 -11.88 2.84
N LYS A 149 -27.13 -11.67 1.56
CA LYS A 149 -28.44 -11.22 1.05
C LYS A 149 -28.88 -9.85 1.56
N LEU A 150 -27.91 -8.97 1.83
CA LEU A 150 -28.09 -7.57 2.17
C LEU A 150 -27.69 -6.68 0.98
N ASP A 151 -28.37 -5.55 0.84
CA ASP A 151 -28.03 -4.47 -0.07
C ASP A 151 -27.34 -3.34 0.70
N VAL A 152 -26.59 -2.49 0.03
CA VAL A 152 -26.00 -1.26 0.60
C VAL A 152 -27.03 -0.40 1.32
N LYS A 153 -28.26 -0.32 0.81
CA LYS A 153 -29.36 0.41 1.44
C LYS A 153 -29.86 -0.20 2.75
N ASP A 154 -29.51 -1.45 3.03
CA ASP A 154 -29.88 -2.12 4.29
C ASP A 154 -28.92 -1.76 5.45
N VAL A 155 -27.86 -0.98 5.19
CA VAL A 155 -26.84 -0.53 6.17
C VAL A 155 -26.65 0.97 6.09
N GLN A 156 -25.98 1.56 7.09
CA GLN A 156 -25.62 2.97 7.11
C GLN A 156 -24.10 3.10 6.90
N LEU A 157 -23.67 3.48 5.70
CA LEU A 157 -22.26 3.65 5.42
C LEU A 157 -21.73 4.97 6.01
N PHE A 158 -20.63 4.88 6.76
CA PHE A 158 -19.94 6.01 7.39
C PHE A 158 -18.53 6.10 6.81
N LYS A 159 -18.34 7.03 5.88
CA LYS A 159 -17.03 7.25 5.24
C LYS A 159 -16.07 7.89 6.22
N THR A 160 -14.87 7.29 6.37
CA THR A 160 -13.82 7.74 7.27
C THR A 160 -12.45 7.28 6.78
N ASP A 161 -11.36 7.79 7.36
CA ASP A 161 -10.04 7.21 7.15
C ASP A 161 -9.95 5.81 7.79
N GLY A 162 -9.28 4.87 7.11
CA GLY A 162 -9.12 3.49 7.62
C GLY A 162 -8.45 3.42 9.01
N SER A 163 -7.59 4.39 9.32
CA SER A 163 -6.93 4.53 10.62
C SER A 163 -7.90 4.85 11.77
N GLN A 164 -9.08 5.41 11.47
CA GLN A 164 -10.07 5.82 12.46
C GLN A 164 -11.02 4.68 12.86
N VAL A 165 -11.04 3.58 12.09
CA VAL A 165 -11.98 2.46 12.34
C VAL A 165 -11.88 1.93 13.76
N ALA A 166 -10.68 1.66 14.27
CA ALA A 166 -10.48 1.20 15.64
C ALA A 166 -11.06 2.18 16.69
N THR A 167 -10.81 3.47 16.52
CA THR A 167 -11.31 4.52 17.42
C THR A 167 -12.84 4.59 17.40
N LEU A 168 -13.45 4.50 16.23
CA LEU A 168 -14.92 4.54 16.08
C LEU A 168 -15.58 3.30 16.68
N LEU A 169 -14.96 2.12 16.57
CA LEU A 169 -15.42 0.89 17.23
C LEU A 169 -15.30 1.00 18.77
N ALA A 170 -14.16 1.50 19.27
CA ALA A 170 -13.93 1.69 20.71
C ALA A 170 -14.97 2.61 21.34
N ASN A 171 -15.32 3.70 20.65
CA ASN A 171 -16.30 4.69 21.10
C ASN A 171 -17.75 4.29 20.82
N LYS A 172 -17.98 3.11 20.21
CA LYS A 172 -19.31 2.63 19.80
C LYS A 172 -20.05 3.63 18.89
N SER A 173 -19.29 4.42 18.11
CA SER A 173 -19.81 5.38 17.13
C SER A 173 -20.26 4.69 15.84
N VAL A 174 -19.81 3.46 15.63
CA VAL A 174 -20.19 2.55 14.55
C VAL A 174 -20.35 1.14 15.09
N ASP A 175 -21.17 0.32 14.42
CA ASP A 175 -21.45 -1.06 14.81
C ASP A 175 -20.43 -2.03 14.19
N ALA A 176 -19.86 -1.65 13.03
CA ALA A 176 -18.84 -2.40 12.32
C ALA A 176 -17.90 -1.45 11.57
N GLY A 177 -16.80 -1.97 11.07
CA GLY A 177 -15.91 -1.23 10.18
C GLY A 177 -15.07 -2.16 9.35
N ILE A 178 -14.73 -1.74 8.13
CA ILE A 178 -13.82 -2.46 7.25
C ILE A 178 -12.55 -1.64 7.06
N THR A 179 -11.39 -2.28 7.28
CA THR A 179 -10.09 -1.65 7.15
C THR A 179 -9.03 -2.70 6.78
N TRP A 180 -7.77 -2.27 6.68
CA TRP A 180 -6.64 -3.13 6.32
C TRP A 180 -5.55 -3.11 7.41
N ASP A 181 -4.59 -4.01 7.28
CA ASP A 181 -3.47 -4.10 8.20
C ASP A 181 -2.42 -2.97 7.95
N PRO A 182 -1.85 -2.36 9.00
CA PRO A 182 -1.88 -2.70 10.44
C PRO A 182 -3.08 -2.17 11.25
N HIS A 183 -4.06 -1.50 10.64
CA HIS A 183 -5.23 -0.99 11.36
C HIS A 183 -6.11 -2.12 11.92
N VAL A 184 -6.23 -3.25 11.18
CA VAL A 184 -6.88 -4.48 11.67
C VAL A 184 -6.16 -4.97 12.91
N SER A 185 -4.84 -5.17 12.81
CA SER A 185 -4.01 -5.65 13.92
C SER A 185 -4.06 -4.74 15.14
N ARG A 186 -4.12 -3.41 14.94
CA ARG A 186 -4.29 -2.45 16.04
C ARG A 186 -5.60 -2.69 16.79
N ALA A 187 -6.73 -2.81 16.07
CA ALA A 187 -8.02 -3.04 16.70
C ALA A 187 -8.07 -4.37 17.50
N LEU A 188 -7.37 -5.39 17.00
CA LEU A 188 -7.30 -6.71 17.63
C LEU A 188 -6.34 -6.73 18.82
N ALA A 189 -5.12 -6.20 18.65
CA ALA A 189 -4.08 -6.17 19.69
C ALA A 189 -4.51 -5.32 20.90
N ASP A 190 -5.17 -4.18 20.65
CA ASP A 190 -5.69 -3.30 21.69
C ASP A 190 -6.98 -3.85 22.33
N GLY A 191 -7.49 -5.00 21.88
CA GLY A 191 -8.70 -5.62 22.40
C GLY A 191 -9.99 -4.82 22.15
N ILE A 192 -9.97 -3.92 21.16
CA ILE A 192 -11.08 -3.04 20.77
C ILE A 192 -12.12 -3.80 19.95
N GLY A 193 -11.66 -4.62 19.00
CA GLY A 193 -12.50 -5.31 18.05
C GLY A 193 -12.20 -6.81 17.95
N ARG A 194 -13.03 -7.48 17.18
CA ARG A 194 -12.79 -8.83 16.67
C ARG A 194 -13.15 -8.89 15.18
N VAL A 195 -12.55 -9.83 14.47
CA VAL A 195 -12.89 -10.10 13.07
C VAL A 195 -14.30 -10.70 13.02
N LEU A 196 -15.16 -10.13 12.18
CA LEU A 196 -16.44 -10.69 11.79
C LEU A 196 -16.26 -11.62 10.59
N VAL A 197 -15.52 -11.15 9.58
CA VAL A 197 -15.14 -11.91 8.38
C VAL A 197 -13.87 -11.28 7.78
N ASN A 198 -12.95 -12.11 7.30
CA ASN A 198 -11.73 -11.65 6.63
C ASN A 198 -11.87 -11.68 5.09
N SER A 199 -10.92 -11.07 4.40
CA SER A 199 -10.95 -10.97 2.94
C SER A 199 -10.84 -12.31 2.22
N ALA A 200 -10.10 -13.28 2.77
CA ALA A 200 -10.00 -14.63 2.18
C ALA A 200 -11.34 -15.38 2.23
N GLU A 201 -12.12 -15.19 3.30
CA GLU A 201 -13.47 -15.76 3.41
C GLU A 201 -14.46 -15.10 2.45
N ILE A 202 -14.32 -13.78 2.22
CA ILE A 202 -15.20 -13.04 1.30
C ILE A 202 -14.87 -13.41 -0.15
N MET A 203 -13.58 -13.47 -0.51
CA MET A 203 -13.16 -13.63 -1.90
C MET A 203 -11.79 -14.29 -2.03
N PRO A 204 -11.69 -15.64 -1.93
CA PRO A 204 -10.46 -16.37 -2.19
C PRO A 204 -10.15 -16.38 -3.70
N ILE A 205 -9.03 -15.77 -4.12
CA ILE A 205 -8.62 -15.69 -5.53
C ILE A 205 -7.36 -16.51 -5.80
N LYS A 206 -6.27 -16.23 -5.05
CA LYS A 206 -4.97 -16.86 -5.27
C LYS A 206 -4.68 -17.85 -4.13
N ASN A 207 -4.69 -19.15 -4.43
CA ASN A 207 -4.37 -20.21 -3.45
C ASN A 207 -5.22 -20.15 -2.16
N GLY A 208 -6.48 -19.75 -2.27
CA GLY A 208 -7.37 -19.60 -1.12
C GLY A 208 -7.27 -18.25 -0.39
N HIS A 209 -6.40 -17.35 -0.85
CA HIS A 209 -6.21 -16.00 -0.31
C HIS A 209 -6.83 -14.94 -1.21
N TYR A 210 -7.22 -13.82 -0.63
CA TYR A 210 -7.55 -12.62 -1.36
C TYR A 210 -6.27 -11.92 -1.86
N VAL A 211 -6.33 -11.26 -3.02
CA VAL A 211 -5.23 -10.42 -3.49
C VAL A 211 -5.37 -9.02 -2.88
N GLY A 212 -4.52 -8.73 -1.91
CA GLY A 212 -4.66 -7.58 -1.03
C GLY A 212 -4.08 -6.29 -1.59
N ASP A 213 -2.92 -6.35 -2.21
CA ASP A 213 -2.20 -5.17 -2.69
C ASP A 213 -1.46 -5.48 -4.00
N GLY A 214 -1.22 -4.44 -4.80
CA GLY A 214 -0.49 -4.57 -6.05
C GLY A 214 0.31 -3.33 -6.40
N THR A 215 1.50 -3.56 -6.97
CA THR A 215 2.37 -2.53 -7.51
C THR A 215 2.08 -2.32 -8.99
N TYR A 216 1.89 -1.08 -9.40
CA TYR A 216 1.61 -0.67 -10.77
C TYR A 216 2.47 0.53 -11.17
N VAL A 217 2.79 0.61 -12.46
CA VAL A 217 3.78 1.52 -13.02
C VAL A 217 3.17 2.25 -14.20
N ARG A 218 3.45 3.54 -14.37
CA ARG A 218 3.11 4.28 -15.59
C ARG A 218 3.80 3.67 -16.80
N ASP A 219 3.05 3.52 -17.89
CA ASP A 219 3.53 2.86 -19.10
C ASP A 219 4.70 3.61 -19.77
N ASP A 220 4.68 4.95 -19.73
CA ASP A 220 5.77 5.78 -20.24
C ASP A 220 7.07 5.58 -19.44
N PHE A 221 6.98 5.52 -18.10
CA PHE A 221 8.13 5.25 -17.24
C PHE A 221 8.64 3.82 -17.42
N MET A 222 7.75 2.83 -17.47
CA MET A 222 8.12 1.44 -17.68
C MET A 222 8.82 1.23 -19.04
N LYS A 223 8.34 1.92 -20.09
CA LYS A 223 8.95 1.87 -21.42
C LYS A 223 10.32 2.55 -21.46
N ALA A 224 10.49 3.66 -20.76
CA ALA A 224 11.75 4.41 -20.72
C ALA A 224 12.81 3.76 -19.81
N HIS A 225 12.39 3.09 -18.74
CA HIS A 225 13.25 2.58 -17.66
C HIS A 225 12.87 1.15 -17.23
N PRO A 226 12.80 0.17 -18.15
CA PRO A 226 12.37 -1.19 -17.83
C PRO A 226 13.28 -1.88 -16.80
N GLU A 227 14.58 -1.56 -16.79
CA GLU A 227 15.55 -2.10 -15.84
C GLU A 227 15.32 -1.59 -14.41
N ILE A 228 14.89 -0.33 -14.24
CA ILE A 228 14.54 0.22 -12.92
C ILE A 228 13.30 -0.49 -12.38
N VAL A 229 12.29 -0.68 -13.23
CA VAL A 229 11.06 -1.40 -12.85
C VAL A 229 11.37 -2.85 -12.46
N GLN A 230 12.22 -3.53 -13.22
CA GLN A 230 12.65 -4.91 -12.93
C GLN A 230 13.40 -5.00 -11.58
N ASP A 231 14.30 -4.06 -11.31
CA ASP A 231 15.02 -4.01 -10.04
C ASP A 231 14.06 -3.72 -8.88
N LEU A 232 13.08 -2.81 -9.04
CA LEU A 232 12.06 -2.49 -8.03
C LEU A 232 11.14 -3.69 -7.73
N VAL A 233 10.77 -4.49 -8.72
CA VAL A 233 10.05 -5.75 -8.50
C VAL A 233 10.95 -6.75 -7.77
N SER A 234 12.22 -6.85 -8.17
CA SER A 234 13.18 -7.78 -7.57
C SER A 234 13.44 -7.49 -6.09
N VAL A 235 13.55 -6.23 -5.70
CA VAL A 235 13.75 -5.87 -4.27
C VAL A 235 12.51 -6.11 -3.43
N GLN A 236 11.31 -6.08 -3.99
CA GLN A 236 10.09 -6.50 -3.28
C GLN A 236 10.12 -8.01 -2.97
N VAL A 237 10.57 -8.85 -3.90
CA VAL A 237 10.79 -10.28 -3.63
C VAL A 237 11.85 -10.47 -2.54
N LYS A 238 12.97 -9.70 -2.61
CA LYS A 238 14.03 -9.71 -1.58
C LYS A 238 13.47 -9.27 -0.20
N ALA A 239 12.56 -8.30 -0.18
CA ALA A 239 11.88 -7.86 1.02
C ALA A 239 10.93 -8.93 1.59
N ILE A 240 10.15 -9.59 0.73
CA ILE A 240 9.31 -10.73 1.11
C ILE A 240 10.16 -11.87 1.69
N ASP A 241 11.31 -12.15 1.09
CA ASP A 241 12.27 -13.14 1.65
C ASP A 241 12.72 -12.78 3.07
N LEU A 242 12.98 -11.49 3.32
CA LEU A 242 13.32 -11.02 4.66
C LEU A 242 12.15 -11.21 5.62
N ILE A 243 10.93 -10.82 5.23
CA ILE A 243 9.71 -11.00 6.05
C ILE A 243 9.52 -12.47 6.45
N LEU A 244 9.72 -13.39 5.51
CA LEU A 244 9.48 -14.82 5.74
C LEU A 244 10.61 -15.49 6.53
N LYS A 245 11.87 -15.04 6.39
CA LYS A 245 13.06 -15.69 7.00
C LYS A 245 13.51 -15.05 8.29
N ASP A 246 13.29 -13.74 8.45
CA ASP A 246 13.67 -12.94 9.60
C ASP A 246 12.54 -11.97 9.99
N PRO A 247 11.41 -12.49 10.50
CA PRO A 247 10.24 -11.68 10.84
C PRO A 247 10.53 -10.64 11.92
N GLU A 248 11.45 -10.89 12.86
CA GLU A 248 11.81 -9.92 13.89
C GLU A 248 12.45 -8.66 13.28
N ARG A 249 13.37 -8.84 12.34
CA ARG A 249 13.95 -7.73 11.59
C ARG A 249 12.92 -6.99 10.74
N ALA A 250 11.98 -7.70 10.13
CA ALA A 250 10.88 -7.08 9.39
C ALA A 250 9.99 -6.24 10.31
N ILE A 251 9.67 -6.73 11.52
CA ILE A 251 8.93 -5.99 12.54
C ILE A 251 9.66 -4.69 12.92
N ASP A 252 10.97 -4.76 13.17
CA ASP A 252 11.78 -3.58 13.49
C ASP A 252 11.72 -2.51 12.39
N ILE A 253 11.82 -2.94 11.13
CA ILE A 253 11.76 -2.06 9.97
C ILE A 253 10.37 -1.45 9.82
N TRP A 254 9.30 -2.25 9.76
CA TRP A 254 7.93 -1.72 9.62
C TRP A 254 7.53 -0.78 10.76
N THR A 255 7.95 -1.08 12.01
CA THR A 255 7.72 -0.19 13.15
C THR A 255 8.28 1.22 12.90
N LYS A 256 9.47 1.30 12.29
CA LYS A 256 10.12 2.58 11.97
C LYS A 256 9.47 3.26 10.75
N GLU A 257 9.20 2.49 9.70
CA GLU A 257 8.69 3.01 8.42
C GLU A 257 7.23 3.47 8.51
N ASN A 258 6.39 2.72 9.22
CA ASN A 258 4.95 3.00 9.33
C ASN A 258 4.58 3.88 10.54
N GLY A 259 5.48 4.00 11.53
CA GLY A 259 5.19 4.70 12.78
C GLY A 259 4.15 4.01 13.68
N PHE A 260 3.78 2.76 13.40
CA PHE A 260 2.92 1.97 14.28
C PHE A 260 3.69 1.45 15.50
N PRO A 261 3.04 1.34 16.68
CA PRO A 261 3.67 0.72 17.84
C PRO A 261 4.11 -0.72 17.52
N ARG A 262 5.32 -1.09 17.98
CA ARG A 262 5.87 -2.44 17.78
C ARG A 262 4.88 -3.58 18.10
N PRO A 263 4.12 -3.57 19.21
CA PRO A 263 3.17 -4.65 19.52
C PRO A 263 2.11 -4.86 18.44
N VAL A 264 1.69 -3.79 17.73
CA VAL A 264 0.72 -3.86 16.61
C VAL A 264 1.33 -4.60 15.42
N ILE A 265 2.56 -4.25 15.05
CA ILE A 265 3.26 -4.91 13.94
C ILE A 265 3.60 -6.37 14.29
N GLU A 266 4.01 -6.65 15.52
CA GLU A 266 4.20 -8.02 16.01
C GLU A 266 2.91 -8.84 15.91
N TYR A 267 1.77 -8.26 16.27
CA TYR A 267 0.47 -8.91 16.14
C TYR A 267 0.17 -9.24 14.68
N ALA A 268 0.35 -8.28 13.77
CA ALA A 268 0.13 -8.47 12.34
C ALA A 268 0.92 -9.66 11.77
N VAL A 269 2.21 -9.70 12.09
CA VAL A 269 3.12 -10.75 11.59
C VAL A 269 2.81 -12.10 12.24
N LYS A 270 2.64 -12.16 13.57
CA LYS A 270 2.38 -13.41 14.30
C LYS A 270 1.03 -14.03 13.96
N GLN A 271 0.00 -13.21 13.74
CA GLN A 271 -1.34 -13.69 13.38
C GLN A 271 -1.54 -13.86 11.87
N LYS A 272 -0.53 -13.52 11.07
CA LYS A 272 -0.57 -13.62 9.59
C LYS A 272 -1.81 -12.92 9.00
N ILE A 273 -2.10 -11.73 9.49
CA ILE A 273 -3.22 -10.91 8.96
C ILE A 273 -2.91 -10.53 7.52
N SER A 274 -1.66 -10.16 7.24
CA SER A 274 -1.11 -10.04 5.88
C SER A 274 -0.32 -11.31 5.54
N VAL A 275 -0.55 -11.86 4.36
CA VAL A 275 0.13 -13.05 3.84
C VAL A 275 1.02 -12.65 2.66
N PHE A 276 2.21 -13.24 2.59
CA PHE A 276 3.20 -12.93 1.56
C PHE A 276 3.57 -14.17 0.77
N ASP A 277 3.63 -14.03 -0.55
CA ASP A 277 4.06 -15.07 -1.49
C ASP A 277 5.22 -14.52 -2.33
N ARG A 278 6.30 -15.31 -2.48
CA ARG A 278 7.44 -14.93 -3.34
C ARG A 278 7.06 -14.81 -4.82
N ASN A 279 6.02 -15.52 -5.24
CA ASN A 279 5.47 -15.39 -6.58
C ASN A 279 4.52 -14.18 -6.63
N ILE A 280 5.09 -13.00 -6.82
CA ILE A 280 4.36 -11.75 -6.94
C ILE A 280 3.88 -11.43 -8.37
N VAL A 281 4.14 -12.30 -9.33
CA VAL A 281 3.75 -12.09 -10.74
C VAL A 281 2.23 -12.15 -10.87
N PRO A 282 1.59 -11.11 -11.44
CA PRO A 282 0.16 -11.13 -11.73
C PRO A 282 -0.16 -12.17 -12.80
N SER A 283 -0.91 -13.23 -12.46
CA SER A 283 -1.38 -14.18 -13.46
C SER A 283 -2.65 -13.66 -14.16
N LYS A 284 -2.84 -14.05 -15.42
CA LYS A 284 -4.06 -13.70 -16.15
C LYS A 284 -5.32 -14.12 -15.41
N ASP A 285 -5.34 -15.33 -14.87
CA ASP A 285 -6.50 -15.87 -14.14
C ASP A 285 -6.83 -15.04 -12.89
N THR A 286 -5.79 -14.60 -12.13
CA THR A 286 -5.96 -13.74 -10.98
C THR A 286 -6.56 -12.39 -11.37
N ILE A 287 -6.06 -11.78 -12.45
CA ILE A 287 -6.55 -10.49 -12.94
C ILE A 287 -7.98 -10.60 -13.48
N ASP A 288 -8.27 -11.64 -14.24
CA ASP A 288 -9.62 -11.88 -14.79
C ASP A 288 -10.64 -12.10 -13.65
N ALA A 289 -10.31 -12.91 -12.64
CA ALA A 289 -11.15 -13.15 -11.47
C ALA A 289 -11.42 -11.84 -10.70
N TYR A 290 -10.37 -11.02 -10.48
CA TYR A 290 -10.50 -9.76 -9.78
C TYR A 290 -11.31 -8.73 -10.59
N THR A 291 -11.08 -8.65 -11.89
CA THR A 291 -11.84 -7.77 -12.80
C THR A 291 -13.31 -8.14 -12.85
N ALA A 292 -13.63 -9.44 -12.92
CA ALA A 292 -15.00 -9.94 -12.87
C ALA A 292 -15.70 -9.58 -11.55
N PHE A 293 -14.96 -9.62 -10.44
CA PHE A 293 -15.45 -9.17 -9.14
C PHE A 293 -15.77 -7.68 -9.12
N LEU A 294 -14.84 -6.82 -9.56
CA LEU A 294 -15.06 -5.37 -9.57
C LEU A 294 -16.28 -4.99 -10.42
N LYS A 295 -16.48 -5.64 -11.57
CA LYS A 295 -17.66 -5.41 -12.44
C LYS A 295 -18.99 -5.76 -11.77
N LYS A 296 -19.00 -6.70 -10.83
CA LYS A 296 -20.21 -7.08 -10.07
C LYS A 296 -20.47 -6.15 -8.88
N ALA A 297 -19.41 -5.56 -8.34
CA ALA A 297 -19.51 -4.65 -7.20
C ALA A 297 -19.89 -3.20 -7.61
N GLY A 298 -19.92 -2.88 -8.92
CA GLY A 298 -20.23 -1.54 -9.46
C GLY A 298 -18.97 -0.76 -9.73
#